data_13f2d28fba5b70162b315f5859bdd937
#
_entry.id   13f2d28fba5b70162b315f5859bdd937
#
_cell.length_a   1.000
_cell.length_b   1.000
_cell.length_c   1.000
_cell.angle_alpha   90.00
_cell.angle_beta   90.00
_cell.angle_gamma   90.00
#
_symmetry.space_group_name_H-M   'P 1'
#
loop_
_entity.id
_entity.type
_entity.pdbx_description
1 polymer ?
#
loop_
_entity_poly.entity_id
_entity_poly.type
_entity_poly.pdbx_seq_one_letter_code
_entity_poly.pdbx_strand_id
1 'polypeptide(L)'
;MKVTVVKDAGFCFGVKRAIRLASDAVKKDKDKVYTLGPLIHNPQVVEALRKKGVDVVEKLNQIKKGTVIIRSHGVRPEVLARIKKKGLKIIDATCPFVRRAQNMARLLHRQNYQVVVVGEADHPEVKGIVGYAQGKALVVNQRMKDHDFSRFKKLGVVAQTTLNLNSFKKAVDRLLERSKEMKIHNTICSATASAQSKSLKLAQKADLMLVVGGHNSANTSRLARLCQEAGTRTYHVETAEELDKRWFKGVERVGVTAGSSTPKWIIERVAKEIRKIRRK
;
A
#
# COMPACT_ATOMS: atom_id res chain seq x y z
N MET A 1 -30.76 9.34 5.96
CA MET A 1 -29.54 8.57 5.75
C MET A 1 -28.42 9.15 6.60
N LYS A 2 -27.83 8.35 7.48
CA LYS A 2 -26.71 8.73 8.36
C LYS A 2 -25.39 8.36 7.68
N VAL A 3 -24.47 9.32 7.49
CA VAL A 3 -23.16 9.10 6.90
C VAL A 3 -22.10 9.14 8.00
N THR A 4 -21.42 8.03 8.21
CA THR A 4 -20.35 7.88 9.21
C THR A 4 -19.00 7.64 8.49
N VAL A 5 -18.02 8.51 8.74
CA VAL A 5 -16.66 8.36 8.22
C VAL A 5 -15.78 7.69 9.28
N VAL A 6 -15.01 6.69 8.89
CA VAL A 6 -14.04 6.03 9.79
C VAL A 6 -13.06 7.06 10.33
N LYS A 7 -12.88 7.09 11.64
CA LYS A 7 -11.91 7.98 12.29
C LYS A 7 -10.49 7.67 11.78
N ASP A 8 -9.75 8.72 11.41
CA ASP A 8 -8.39 8.66 10.86
C ASP A 8 -8.30 7.97 9.49
N ALA A 9 -9.42 7.86 8.73
CA ALA A 9 -9.37 7.42 7.34
C ALA A 9 -8.51 8.36 6.47
N GLY A 10 -7.78 7.79 5.52
CA GLY A 10 -6.92 8.53 4.61
C GLY A 10 -5.43 8.47 4.95
N PHE A 11 -4.69 9.52 4.63
CA PHE A 11 -3.23 9.52 4.69
C PHE A 11 -2.64 8.98 5.99
N CYS A 12 -1.91 7.87 5.89
CA CYS A 12 -1.09 7.35 6.99
C CYS A 12 0.21 8.19 7.17
N PHE A 13 0.93 7.94 8.26
CA PHE A 13 2.22 8.58 8.55
C PHE A 13 3.22 8.44 7.39
N GLY A 14 3.37 7.23 6.81
CA GLY A 14 4.33 6.98 5.74
C GLY A 14 4.04 7.80 4.49
N VAL A 15 2.75 7.92 4.10
CA VAL A 15 2.30 8.73 2.97
C VAL A 15 2.50 10.22 3.25
N LYS A 16 2.09 10.72 4.42
CA LYS A 16 2.32 12.12 4.81
C LYS A 16 3.81 12.49 4.75
N ARG A 17 4.68 11.61 5.27
CA ARG A 17 6.13 11.78 5.22
C ARG A 17 6.64 11.85 3.77
N ALA A 18 6.22 10.93 2.91
CA ALA A 18 6.66 10.90 1.51
C ALA A 18 6.26 12.18 0.74
N ILE A 19 5.01 12.64 0.90
CA ILE A 19 4.51 13.86 0.28
C ILE A 19 5.27 15.09 0.79
N ARG A 20 5.54 15.17 2.10
CA ARG A 20 6.34 16.25 2.68
C ARG A 20 7.73 16.29 2.09
N LEU A 21 8.45 15.16 2.06
CA LEU A 21 9.78 15.08 1.47
C LEU A 21 9.80 15.51 0.00
N ALA A 22 8.79 15.12 -0.78
CA ALA A 22 8.66 15.53 -2.17
C ALA A 22 8.43 17.04 -2.31
N SER A 23 7.55 17.61 -1.49
CA SER A 23 7.28 19.05 -1.49
C SER A 23 8.48 19.88 -1.02
N ASP A 24 9.23 19.39 -0.02
CA ASP A 24 10.42 20.04 0.49
C ASP A 24 11.57 19.99 -0.53
N ALA A 25 11.67 18.87 -1.29
CA ALA A 25 12.66 18.72 -2.35
C ALA A 25 12.50 19.80 -3.42
N VAL A 26 11.27 19.99 -3.92
CA VAL A 26 11.00 21.02 -4.94
C VAL A 26 11.33 22.43 -4.47
N LYS A 27 11.14 22.73 -3.18
CA LYS A 27 11.45 24.05 -2.62
C LYS A 27 12.96 24.30 -2.46
N LYS A 28 13.73 23.23 -2.20
CA LYS A 28 15.16 23.34 -1.84
C LYS A 28 16.10 23.09 -3.02
N ASP A 29 15.68 22.28 -3.97
CA ASP A 29 16.52 21.89 -5.09
C ASP A 29 16.29 22.82 -6.29
N LYS A 30 17.38 23.36 -6.81
CA LYS A 30 17.37 24.17 -8.05
C LYS A 30 17.22 23.30 -9.31
N ASP A 31 17.60 22.03 -9.21
CA ASP A 31 17.47 21.05 -10.28
C ASP A 31 16.09 20.39 -10.27
N LYS A 32 15.72 19.76 -11.39
CA LYS A 32 14.48 19.00 -11.51
C LYS A 32 14.39 17.87 -10.49
N VAL A 33 13.19 17.66 -9.96
CA VAL A 33 12.88 16.63 -8.98
C VAL A 33 12.03 15.54 -9.63
N TYR A 34 12.47 14.29 -9.51
CA TYR A 34 11.84 13.15 -10.14
C TYR A 34 11.43 12.10 -9.11
N THR A 35 10.37 11.36 -9.41
CA THR A 35 10.09 10.07 -8.75
C THR A 35 10.19 8.94 -9.78
N LEU A 36 10.77 7.82 -9.38
CA LEU A 36 10.85 6.61 -10.20
C LEU A 36 9.57 5.78 -9.98
N GLY A 37 8.60 5.94 -10.88
CA GLY A 37 7.20 5.57 -10.71
C GLY A 37 6.45 6.47 -9.71
N PRO A 38 5.12 6.34 -9.58
CA PRO A 38 4.32 7.20 -8.72
C PRO A 38 4.74 7.13 -7.25
N LEU A 39 4.84 8.28 -6.58
CA LEU A 39 5.27 8.38 -5.17
C LEU A 39 4.39 7.54 -4.24
N ILE A 40 3.09 7.56 -4.51
CA ILE A 40 2.03 6.79 -3.84
C ILE A 40 0.97 6.37 -4.86
N HIS A 41 0.15 5.38 -4.52
CA HIS A 41 -0.96 4.93 -5.37
C HIS A 41 -2.21 5.80 -5.18
N ASN A 42 -2.18 7.03 -5.68
CA ASN A 42 -3.32 7.94 -5.77
C ASN A 42 -3.09 8.95 -6.91
N PRO A 43 -3.84 8.84 -8.03
CA PRO A 43 -3.62 9.69 -9.22
C PRO A 43 -3.77 11.18 -8.94
N GLN A 44 -4.73 11.59 -8.12
CA GLN A 44 -5.01 12.99 -7.82
C GLN A 44 -3.84 13.64 -7.04
N VAL A 45 -3.21 12.87 -6.14
CA VAL A 45 -2.04 13.33 -5.37
C VAL A 45 -0.80 13.39 -6.26
N VAL A 46 -0.62 12.40 -7.14
CA VAL A 46 0.49 12.40 -8.11
C VAL A 46 0.40 13.61 -9.02
N GLU A 47 -0.80 13.91 -9.54
CA GLU A 47 -1.02 15.09 -10.38
C GLU A 47 -0.80 16.41 -9.60
N ALA A 48 -1.24 16.48 -8.34
CA ALA A 48 -0.97 17.64 -7.48
C ALA A 48 0.54 17.85 -7.22
N LEU A 49 1.32 16.79 -7.11
CA LEU A 49 2.77 16.85 -6.99
C LEU A 49 3.44 17.25 -8.32
N ARG A 50 2.93 16.74 -9.46
CA ARG A 50 3.40 17.12 -10.80
C ARG A 50 3.23 18.62 -11.04
N LYS A 51 2.08 19.19 -10.69
CA LYS A 51 1.83 20.64 -10.75
C LYS A 51 2.77 21.46 -9.85
N LYS A 52 3.35 20.85 -8.83
CA LYS A 52 4.36 21.47 -7.95
C LYS A 52 5.80 21.28 -8.43
N GLY A 53 6.03 20.57 -9.55
CA GLY A 53 7.36 20.37 -10.11
C GLY A 53 8.01 19.03 -9.76
N VAL A 54 7.22 18.01 -9.36
CA VAL A 54 7.72 16.64 -9.18
C VAL A 54 7.33 15.81 -10.39
N ASP A 55 8.29 15.48 -11.25
CA ASP A 55 8.06 14.69 -12.44
C ASP A 55 8.06 13.18 -12.12
N VAL A 56 7.11 12.43 -12.68
CA VAL A 56 7.10 10.97 -12.58
C VAL A 56 7.75 10.39 -13.83
N VAL A 57 8.76 9.53 -13.64
CA VAL A 57 9.43 8.81 -14.73
C VAL A 57 9.38 7.31 -14.47
N GLU A 58 9.22 6.52 -15.53
CA GLU A 58 9.13 5.06 -15.41
C GLU A 58 10.50 4.38 -15.40
N LYS A 59 11.48 4.98 -16.08
CA LYS A 59 12.82 4.40 -16.24
C LYS A 59 13.91 5.38 -15.80
N LEU A 60 14.92 4.86 -15.08
CA LEU A 60 16.03 5.66 -14.58
C LEU A 60 16.86 6.33 -15.70
N ASN A 61 16.89 5.75 -16.90
CA ASN A 61 17.63 6.33 -18.03
C ASN A 61 17.03 7.66 -18.54
N GLN A 62 15.78 7.94 -18.23
CA GLN A 62 15.12 9.22 -18.55
C GLN A 62 15.67 10.40 -17.73
N ILE A 63 16.38 10.12 -16.62
CA ILE A 63 16.94 11.15 -15.73
C ILE A 63 18.43 11.32 -16.08
N LYS A 64 18.79 12.50 -16.59
CA LYS A 64 20.18 12.88 -16.88
C LYS A 64 20.82 13.58 -15.67
N LYS A 65 20.12 14.51 -15.03
CA LYS A 65 20.57 15.34 -13.91
C LYS A 65 19.38 15.60 -12.95
N GLY A 66 19.66 15.85 -11.68
CA GLY A 66 18.64 16.27 -10.69
C GLY A 66 18.51 15.35 -9.49
N THR A 67 17.40 15.51 -8.78
CA THR A 67 17.09 14.76 -7.56
C THR A 67 16.06 13.67 -7.83
N VAL A 68 16.38 12.46 -7.37
CA VAL A 68 15.47 11.30 -7.45
C VAL A 68 14.89 10.99 -6.07
N ILE A 69 13.57 11.06 -5.95
CA ILE A 69 12.86 10.65 -4.75
C ILE A 69 12.50 9.16 -4.89
N ILE A 70 12.96 8.36 -3.94
CA ILE A 70 12.53 6.96 -3.83
C ILE A 70 11.12 6.96 -3.23
N ARG A 71 10.19 6.34 -3.95
CA ARG A 71 8.77 6.26 -3.55
C ARG A 71 8.55 5.55 -2.20
N SER A 72 7.37 5.73 -1.61
CA SER A 72 7.02 5.15 -0.30
C SER A 72 7.13 3.61 -0.25
N HIS A 73 6.97 2.94 -1.38
CA HIS A 73 7.08 1.48 -1.53
C HIS A 73 8.53 0.96 -1.50
N GLY A 74 9.51 1.87 -1.54
CA GLY A 74 10.91 1.51 -1.69
C GLY A 74 11.25 0.99 -3.10
N VAL A 75 12.50 0.63 -3.28
CA VAL A 75 13.04 0.02 -4.50
C VAL A 75 14.03 -1.09 -4.13
N ARG A 76 14.43 -1.88 -5.11
CA ARG A 76 15.49 -2.89 -4.96
C ARG A 76 16.85 -2.21 -4.72
N PRO A 77 17.78 -2.86 -3.98
CA PRO A 77 19.12 -2.33 -3.74
C PRO A 77 19.89 -1.96 -5.02
N GLU A 78 19.72 -2.76 -6.09
CA GLU A 78 20.39 -2.54 -7.39
C GLU A 78 19.94 -1.22 -8.03
N VAL A 79 18.68 -0.83 -7.84
CA VAL A 79 18.14 0.45 -8.32
C VAL A 79 18.82 1.61 -7.59
N LEU A 80 18.98 1.51 -6.27
CA LEU A 80 19.70 2.51 -5.47
C LEU A 80 21.17 2.65 -5.91
N ALA A 81 21.84 1.51 -6.13
CA ALA A 81 23.21 1.49 -6.62
C ALA A 81 23.35 2.17 -8.00
N ARG A 82 22.41 1.89 -8.92
CA ARG A 82 22.38 2.53 -10.24
C ARG A 82 22.15 4.04 -10.18
N ILE A 83 21.27 4.52 -9.28
CA ILE A 83 21.02 5.95 -9.09
C ILE A 83 22.30 6.63 -8.59
N LYS A 84 22.98 6.02 -7.59
CA LYS A 84 24.27 6.51 -7.07
C LYS A 84 25.36 6.56 -8.15
N LYS A 85 25.48 5.49 -8.95
CA LYS A 85 26.45 5.42 -10.06
C LYS A 85 26.25 6.53 -11.10
N LYS A 86 25.01 7.01 -11.27
CA LYS A 86 24.69 8.16 -12.16
C LYS A 86 25.00 9.52 -11.52
N GLY A 87 25.47 9.59 -10.28
CA GLY A 87 25.73 10.85 -9.57
C GLY A 87 24.47 11.66 -9.23
N LEU A 88 23.27 11.04 -9.25
CA LEU A 88 22.02 11.72 -8.95
C LEU A 88 21.83 11.85 -7.45
N LYS A 89 21.29 13.01 -7.01
CA LYS A 89 20.90 13.20 -5.62
C LYS A 89 19.73 12.31 -5.27
N ILE A 90 19.77 11.67 -4.10
CA ILE A 90 18.73 10.74 -3.65
C ILE A 90 18.02 11.29 -2.41
N ILE A 91 16.69 11.33 -2.44
CA ILE A 91 15.83 11.51 -1.28
C ILE A 91 15.05 10.23 -1.05
N ASP A 92 15.33 9.53 0.05
CA ASP A 92 14.67 8.27 0.34
C ASP A 92 13.36 8.49 1.12
N ALA A 93 12.24 8.44 0.39
CA ALA A 93 10.89 8.51 0.96
C ALA A 93 10.30 7.12 1.28
N THR A 94 11.08 6.05 1.21
CA THR A 94 10.63 4.70 1.63
C THR A 94 9.99 4.75 3.02
N CYS A 95 8.78 4.21 3.13
CA CYS A 95 8.08 4.14 4.41
C CYS A 95 8.90 3.33 5.43
N PRO A 96 9.04 3.77 6.70
CA PRO A 96 9.77 3.02 7.72
C PRO A 96 9.28 1.58 7.92
N PHE A 97 7.98 1.33 7.79
CA PHE A 97 7.41 -0.01 7.86
C PHE A 97 7.85 -0.89 6.68
N VAL A 98 7.89 -0.33 5.47
CA VAL A 98 8.43 -1.03 4.30
C VAL A 98 9.93 -1.30 4.48
N ARG A 99 10.69 -0.33 4.98
CA ARG A 99 12.11 -0.50 5.29
C ARG A 99 12.33 -1.61 6.31
N ARG A 100 11.47 -1.73 7.33
CA ARG A 100 11.50 -2.85 8.29
C ARG A 100 11.31 -4.19 7.58
N ALA A 101 10.32 -4.33 6.70
CA ALA A 101 10.09 -5.57 5.94
C ALA A 101 11.30 -5.94 5.07
N GLN A 102 11.88 -4.96 4.37
CA GLN A 102 13.11 -5.12 3.59
C GLN A 102 14.29 -5.59 4.45
N ASN A 103 14.49 -4.98 5.62
CA ASN A 103 15.57 -5.34 6.54
C ASN A 103 15.38 -6.75 7.13
N MET A 104 14.14 -7.15 7.44
CA MET A 104 13.86 -8.51 7.92
C MET A 104 14.11 -9.54 6.82
N ALA A 105 13.70 -9.30 5.58
CA ALA A 105 14.01 -10.19 4.46
C ALA A 105 15.52 -10.36 4.27
N ARG A 106 16.29 -9.26 4.35
CA ARG A 106 17.76 -9.30 4.27
C ARG A 106 18.37 -10.07 5.44
N LEU A 107 17.87 -9.88 6.67
CA LEU A 107 18.34 -10.58 7.85
C LEU A 107 18.13 -12.09 7.74
N LEU A 108 16.91 -12.51 7.39
CA LEU A 108 16.55 -13.90 7.19
C LEU A 108 17.43 -14.56 6.12
N HIS A 109 17.63 -13.88 4.99
CA HIS A 109 18.51 -14.36 3.93
C HIS A 109 19.96 -14.55 4.42
N ARG A 110 20.50 -13.60 5.19
CA ARG A 110 21.85 -13.72 5.79
C ARG A 110 21.98 -14.85 6.81
N GLN A 111 20.86 -15.22 7.44
CA GLN A 111 20.79 -16.35 8.37
C GLN A 111 20.50 -17.69 7.68
N ASN A 112 20.64 -17.74 6.33
CA ASN A 112 20.41 -18.94 5.50
C ASN A 112 18.98 -19.49 5.54
N TYR A 113 17.96 -18.66 5.84
CA TYR A 113 16.58 -19.03 5.64
C TYR A 113 16.19 -18.81 4.17
N GLN A 114 15.40 -19.75 3.62
CA GLN A 114 14.67 -19.45 2.41
C GLN A 114 13.61 -18.38 2.73
N VAL A 115 13.78 -17.20 2.19
CA VAL A 115 12.84 -16.10 2.44
C VAL A 115 11.55 -16.32 1.68
N VAL A 116 10.44 -16.18 2.37
CA VAL A 116 9.08 -16.23 1.82
C VAL A 116 8.40 -14.90 2.09
N VAL A 117 7.95 -14.24 1.05
CA VAL A 117 7.19 -12.98 1.13
C VAL A 117 5.71 -13.29 0.89
N VAL A 118 4.90 -13.11 1.90
CA VAL A 118 3.44 -13.24 1.74
C VAL A 118 2.89 -11.91 1.20
N GLY A 119 2.44 -11.93 -0.07
CA GLY A 119 2.01 -10.71 -0.74
C GLY A 119 1.69 -10.88 -2.22
N GLU A 120 1.63 -9.78 -2.94
CA GLU A 120 1.36 -9.71 -4.39
C GLU A 120 2.67 -9.57 -5.15
N ALA A 121 3.02 -10.55 -5.98
CA ALA A 121 4.32 -10.62 -6.66
C ALA A 121 4.63 -9.37 -7.51
N ASP A 122 3.62 -8.82 -8.17
CA ASP A 122 3.78 -7.67 -9.04
C ASP A 122 3.81 -6.32 -8.31
N HIS A 123 3.44 -6.32 -7.02
CA HIS A 123 3.42 -5.10 -6.25
C HIS A 123 4.83 -4.52 -6.03
N PRO A 124 5.05 -3.21 -6.23
CA PRO A 124 6.36 -2.57 -6.09
C PRO A 124 7.06 -2.80 -4.75
N GLU A 125 6.30 -2.80 -3.65
CA GLU A 125 6.83 -3.08 -2.31
C GLU A 125 7.39 -4.50 -2.22
N VAL A 126 6.65 -5.50 -2.73
CA VAL A 126 7.08 -6.90 -2.71
C VAL A 126 8.32 -7.09 -3.58
N LYS A 127 8.34 -6.51 -4.79
CA LYS A 127 9.55 -6.50 -5.64
C LYS A 127 10.75 -5.89 -4.91
N GLY A 128 10.53 -4.84 -4.12
CA GLY A 128 11.55 -4.25 -3.26
C GLY A 128 12.04 -5.23 -2.20
N ILE A 129 11.13 -5.85 -1.44
CA ILE A 129 11.46 -6.82 -0.37
C ILE A 129 12.27 -8.00 -0.94
N VAL A 130 11.84 -8.57 -2.07
CA VAL A 130 12.54 -9.67 -2.77
C VAL A 130 13.97 -9.27 -3.13
N GLY A 131 14.19 -8.04 -3.60
CA GLY A 131 15.53 -7.52 -3.90
C GLY A 131 16.45 -7.53 -2.67
N TYR A 132 15.93 -7.22 -1.48
CA TYR A 132 16.72 -7.27 -0.23
C TYR A 132 17.07 -8.70 0.23
N ALA A 133 16.40 -9.72 -0.31
CA ALA A 133 16.78 -11.14 -0.21
C ALA A 133 17.58 -11.62 -1.44
N GLN A 134 18.33 -10.72 -2.09
CA GLN A 134 19.13 -10.99 -3.31
C GLN A 134 18.33 -11.61 -4.47
N GLY A 135 17.05 -11.30 -4.59
CA GLY A 135 16.17 -11.87 -5.62
C GLY A 135 15.76 -13.33 -5.40
N LYS A 136 16.22 -13.96 -4.30
CA LYS A 136 16.02 -15.40 -4.02
C LYS A 136 14.77 -15.69 -3.17
N ALA A 137 13.98 -14.67 -2.81
CA ALA A 137 12.75 -14.88 -2.05
C ALA A 137 11.65 -15.47 -2.92
N LEU A 138 10.88 -16.40 -2.35
CA LEU A 138 9.63 -16.88 -2.93
C LEU A 138 8.50 -15.93 -2.54
N VAL A 139 7.59 -15.67 -3.47
CA VAL A 139 6.41 -14.85 -3.18
C VAL A 139 5.18 -15.74 -3.20
N VAL A 140 4.42 -15.72 -2.11
CA VAL A 140 3.20 -16.51 -1.98
C VAL A 140 2.00 -15.62 -1.69
N ASN A 141 0.86 -16.03 -2.20
CA ASN A 141 -0.44 -15.48 -1.82
C ASN A 141 -1.23 -16.52 -0.99
N GLN A 142 -2.47 -16.22 -0.67
CA GLN A 142 -3.33 -17.15 0.10
C GLN A 142 -3.54 -18.53 -0.57
N ARG A 143 -3.37 -18.64 -1.87
CA ARG A 143 -3.63 -19.88 -2.64
C ARG A 143 -2.43 -20.80 -2.71
N MET A 144 -1.21 -20.29 -2.53
CA MET A 144 0.08 -21.01 -2.48
C MET A 144 0.25 -22.12 -3.54
N LYS A 145 -0.28 -21.93 -4.76
CA LYS A 145 -0.45 -23.02 -5.72
C LYS A 145 0.85 -23.54 -6.35
N ASP A 146 1.96 -22.77 -6.34
CA ASP A 146 3.02 -22.98 -7.32
C ASP A 146 4.43 -23.14 -6.75
N HIS A 147 4.58 -23.44 -5.44
CA HIS A 147 5.91 -23.61 -4.86
C HIS A 147 6.06 -24.93 -4.12
N ASP A 148 7.07 -25.72 -4.51
CA ASP A 148 7.55 -26.82 -3.70
C ASP A 148 8.45 -26.31 -2.57
N PHE A 149 7.96 -26.42 -1.34
CA PHE A 149 8.67 -26.04 -0.13
C PHE A 149 9.44 -27.20 0.51
N SER A 150 9.23 -28.45 0.08
CA SER A 150 9.81 -29.66 0.68
C SER A 150 11.34 -29.65 0.69
N ARG A 151 11.95 -28.99 -0.30
CA ARG A 151 13.41 -28.84 -0.44
C ARG A 151 14.05 -27.86 0.55
N PHE A 152 13.26 -27.05 1.28
CA PHE A 152 13.80 -26.06 2.20
C PHE A 152 13.63 -26.49 3.65
N LYS A 153 14.75 -26.68 4.36
CA LYS A 153 14.72 -27.03 5.79
C LYS A 153 14.29 -25.86 6.69
N LYS A 154 14.63 -24.61 6.27
CA LYS A 154 14.43 -23.38 7.06
C LYS A 154 13.68 -22.35 6.23
N LEU A 155 12.51 -21.92 6.67
CA LEU A 155 11.71 -20.86 6.05
C LEU A 155 11.72 -19.59 6.90
N GLY A 156 12.02 -18.46 6.28
CA GLY A 156 11.93 -17.14 6.90
C GLY A 156 10.78 -16.33 6.28
N VAL A 157 9.75 -16.03 7.05
CA VAL A 157 8.50 -15.47 6.52
C VAL A 157 8.34 -14.00 6.89
N VAL A 158 8.05 -13.17 5.89
CA VAL A 158 7.67 -11.76 6.03
C VAL A 158 6.38 -11.47 5.26
N ALA A 159 5.67 -10.40 5.63
CA ALA A 159 4.43 -9.98 4.96
C ALA A 159 4.62 -8.67 4.20
N GLN A 160 3.92 -8.49 3.09
CA GLN A 160 3.63 -7.18 2.52
C GLN A 160 2.91 -6.32 3.57
N THR A 161 3.34 -5.07 3.76
CA THR A 161 2.89 -4.22 4.88
C THR A 161 1.39 -3.92 4.87
N THR A 162 0.74 -4.04 3.73
CA THR A 162 -0.71 -3.81 3.55
C THR A 162 -1.56 -5.07 3.63
N LEU A 163 -0.96 -6.24 3.87
CA LEU A 163 -1.70 -7.50 3.99
C LEU A 163 -2.64 -7.49 5.20
N ASN A 164 -3.73 -8.25 5.16
CA ASN A 164 -4.53 -8.47 6.35
C ASN A 164 -3.97 -9.64 7.19
N LEU A 165 -4.18 -9.57 8.50
CA LEU A 165 -3.60 -10.55 9.44
C LEU A 165 -4.12 -11.98 9.20
N ASN A 166 -5.41 -12.14 8.87
CA ASN A 166 -5.99 -13.47 8.63
C ASN A 166 -5.37 -14.12 7.40
N SER A 167 -5.15 -13.37 6.32
CA SER A 167 -4.45 -13.88 5.14
C SER A 167 -3.01 -14.28 5.45
N PHE A 168 -2.33 -13.50 6.29
CA PHE A 168 -0.98 -13.83 6.74
C PHE A 168 -0.96 -15.10 7.58
N LYS A 169 -1.86 -15.23 8.56
CA LYS A 169 -2.00 -16.46 9.38
C LYS A 169 -2.24 -17.69 8.51
N LYS A 170 -3.23 -17.65 7.60
CA LYS A 170 -3.51 -18.77 6.69
C LYS A 170 -2.32 -19.18 5.83
N ALA A 171 -1.49 -18.21 5.39
CA ALA A 171 -0.27 -18.53 4.65
C ALA A 171 0.80 -19.18 5.56
N VAL A 172 0.96 -18.67 6.78
CA VAL A 172 1.89 -19.21 7.77
C VAL A 172 1.52 -20.65 8.16
N ASP A 173 0.24 -20.93 8.43
CA ASP A 173 -0.24 -22.27 8.78
C ASP A 173 0.12 -23.29 7.69
N ARG A 174 -0.13 -22.96 6.43
CA ARG A 174 0.23 -23.83 5.30
C ARG A 174 1.74 -24.02 5.09
N LEU A 175 2.54 -23.01 5.45
CA LEU A 175 4.00 -23.08 5.38
C LEU A 175 4.55 -23.95 6.51
N LEU A 176 3.91 -23.92 7.68
CA LEU A 176 4.31 -24.70 8.84
C LEU A 176 4.23 -26.21 8.56
N GLU A 177 3.19 -26.66 7.86
CA GLU A 177 3.04 -28.05 7.44
C GLU A 177 4.16 -28.55 6.51
N ARG A 178 4.94 -27.62 5.93
CA ARG A 178 5.92 -27.88 4.87
C ARG A 178 7.36 -27.53 5.24
N SER A 179 7.62 -27.21 6.50
CA SER A 179 8.94 -26.77 6.96
C SER A 179 9.31 -27.40 8.30
N LYS A 180 10.60 -27.71 8.50
CA LYS A 180 11.12 -28.21 9.79
C LYS A 180 11.43 -27.08 10.77
N GLU A 181 11.83 -25.93 10.26
CA GLU A 181 12.15 -24.74 11.04
C GLU A 181 11.57 -23.49 10.36
N MET A 182 10.85 -22.66 11.10
CA MET A 182 10.27 -21.45 10.56
C MET A 182 10.50 -20.25 11.47
N LYS A 183 10.98 -19.14 10.88
CA LYS A 183 11.13 -17.83 11.54
C LYS A 183 10.19 -16.83 10.91
N ILE A 184 9.27 -16.29 11.71
CA ILE A 184 8.17 -15.46 11.21
C ILE A 184 8.34 -14.04 11.74
N HIS A 185 8.34 -13.06 10.83
CA HIS A 185 8.25 -11.65 11.16
C HIS A 185 6.95 -11.07 10.64
N ASN A 186 6.03 -10.74 11.54
CA ASN A 186 4.84 -9.97 11.16
C ASN A 186 5.25 -8.53 10.83
N THR A 187 5.37 -8.25 9.53
CA THR A 187 5.74 -6.94 9.00
C THR A 187 4.54 -6.13 8.54
N ILE A 188 3.31 -6.57 8.83
CA ILE A 188 2.08 -5.80 8.56
C ILE A 188 2.15 -4.48 9.32
N CYS A 189 1.82 -3.38 8.63
CA CYS A 189 1.85 -2.05 9.20
C CYS A 189 0.70 -1.86 10.21
N SER A 190 1.00 -1.32 11.39
CA SER A 190 -0.01 -1.02 12.42
C SER A 190 -1.10 -0.06 11.94
N ALA A 191 -0.76 0.92 11.11
CA ALA A 191 -1.74 1.81 10.50
C ALA A 191 -2.72 1.05 9.59
N THR A 192 -2.22 0.09 8.79
CA THR A 192 -3.05 -0.79 7.97
C THR A 192 -3.96 -1.65 8.84
N ALA A 193 -3.42 -2.31 9.85
CA ALA A 193 -4.18 -3.17 10.75
C ALA A 193 -5.30 -2.39 11.47
N SER A 194 -4.98 -1.17 11.97
CA SER A 194 -5.96 -0.28 12.60
C SER A 194 -7.05 0.16 11.62
N ALA A 195 -6.70 0.58 10.40
CA ALA A 195 -7.67 0.99 9.39
C ALA A 195 -8.61 -0.17 9.01
N GLN A 196 -8.08 -1.36 8.82
CA GLN A 196 -8.86 -2.57 8.53
C GLN A 196 -9.82 -2.90 9.67
N SER A 197 -9.36 -2.91 10.93
CA SER A 197 -10.20 -3.18 12.09
C SER A 197 -11.32 -2.16 12.26
N LYS A 198 -11.02 -0.86 12.13
CA LYS A 198 -12.02 0.22 12.22
C LYS A 198 -13.06 0.13 11.08
N SER A 199 -12.62 -0.18 9.87
CA SER A 199 -13.50 -0.31 8.70
C SER A 199 -14.41 -1.52 8.83
N LEU A 200 -13.90 -2.65 9.30
CA LEU A 200 -14.70 -3.85 9.56
C LEU A 200 -15.78 -3.59 10.62
N LYS A 201 -15.42 -2.95 11.75
CA LYS A 201 -16.38 -2.57 12.79
C LYS A 201 -17.48 -1.65 12.28
N LEU A 202 -17.17 -0.75 11.34
CA LEU A 202 -18.18 0.13 10.73
C LEU A 202 -19.03 -0.64 9.71
N ALA A 203 -18.41 -1.51 8.90
CA ALA A 203 -19.12 -2.32 7.92
C ALA A 203 -20.23 -3.17 8.58
N GLN A 204 -19.95 -3.81 9.70
CA GLN A 204 -20.92 -4.60 10.46
C GLN A 204 -22.14 -3.80 10.96
N LYS A 205 -22.08 -2.46 10.94
CA LYS A 205 -23.14 -1.55 11.42
C LYS A 205 -23.76 -0.72 10.30
N ALA A 206 -23.24 -0.81 9.09
CA ALA A 206 -23.68 -0.03 7.94
C ALA A 206 -24.46 -0.90 6.96
N ASP A 207 -25.41 -0.29 6.26
CA ASP A 207 -26.17 -0.93 5.18
C ASP A 207 -25.38 -0.89 3.87
N LEU A 208 -24.48 0.11 3.75
CA LEU A 208 -23.62 0.34 2.60
C LEU A 208 -22.27 0.88 3.05
N MET A 209 -21.19 0.34 2.50
CA MET A 209 -19.84 0.89 2.66
C MET A 209 -19.34 1.53 1.37
N LEU A 210 -18.73 2.68 1.50
CA LEU A 210 -17.91 3.30 0.44
C LEU A 210 -16.45 3.31 0.87
N VAL A 211 -15.60 2.75 0.02
CA VAL A 211 -14.16 2.72 0.22
C VAL A 211 -13.51 3.65 -0.78
N VAL A 212 -12.96 4.75 -0.30
CA VAL A 212 -12.44 5.85 -1.14
C VAL A 212 -10.94 5.70 -1.35
N GLY A 213 -10.50 5.77 -2.61
CA GLY A 213 -9.07 5.80 -2.97
C GLY A 213 -8.78 5.11 -4.29
N GLY A 214 -7.53 5.20 -4.76
CA GLY A 214 -7.12 4.73 -6.07
C GLY A 214 -7.40 3.24 -6.31
N HIS A 215 -7.96 2.92 -7.47
CA HIS A 215 -8.21 1.53 -7.90
C HIS A 215 -6.90 0.72 -8.01
N ASN A 216 -5.79 1.38 -8.27
CA ASN A 216 -4.46 0.79 -8.33
C ASN A 216 -3.78 0.64 -6.94
N SER A 217 -4.48 0.97 -5.84
CA SER A 217 -3.98 0.84 -4.48
C SER A 217 -4.35 -0.50 -3.87
N ALA A 218 -3.36 -1.40 -3.70
CA ALA A 218 -3.56 -2.69 -3.05
C ALA A 218 -4.19 -2.57 -1.65
N ASN A 219 -3.82 -1.53 -0.88
CA ASN A 219 -4.42 -1.28 0.42
C ASN A 219 -5.91 -0.93 0.33
N THR A 220 -6.31 -0.08 -0.64
CA THR A 220 -7.70 0.33 -0.83
C THR A 220 -8.55 -0.84 -1.31
N SER A 221 -8.07 -1.60 -2.31
CA SER A 221 -8.76 -2.77 -2.84
C SER A 221 -8.96 -3.86 -1.78
N ARG A 222 -7.94 -4.09 -0.91
CA ARG A 222 -8.09 -5.02 0.22
C ARG A 222 -9.11 -4.53 1.24
N LEU A 223 -9.16 -3.23 1.51
CA LEU A 223 -10.12 -2.65 2.44
C LEU A 223 -11.55 -2.82 1.92
N ALA A 224 -11.78 -2.63 0.61
CA ALA A 224 -13.07 -2.87 -0.03
C ALA A 224 -13.46 -4.36 0.08
N ARG A 225 -12.56 -5.27 -0.27
CA ARG A 225 -12.79 -6.72 -0.14
C ARG A 225 -13.12 -7.12 1.30
N LEU A 226 -12.41 -6.58 2.28
CA LEU A 226 -12.67 -6.87 3.69
C LEU A 226 -14.09 -6.47 4.12
N CYS A 227 -14.58 -5.33 3.66
CA CYS A 227 -15.95 -4.88 3.94
C CYS A 227 -16.99 -5.77 3.23
N GLN A 228 -16.70 -6.23 2.00
CA GLN A 228 -17.55 -7.18 1.26
C GLN A 228 -17.59 -8.55 1.95
N GLU A 229 -16.45 -9.07 2.39
CA GLU A 229 -16.35 -10.34 3.13
C GLU A 229 -17.08 -10.31 4.47
N ALA A 230 -17.29 -9.11 5.04
CA ALA A 230 -18.14 -8.91 6.22
C ALA A 230 -19.66 -8.93 5.93
N GLY A 231 -20.05 -9.17 4.67
CA GLY A 231 -21.46 -9.22 4.25
C GLY A 231 -22.07 -7.85 3.93
N THR A 232 -21.30 -6.76 3.96
CA THR A 232 -21.84 -5.41 3.73
C THR A 232 -21.69 -5.04 2.24
N ARG A 233 -22.79 -4.55 1.64
CA ARG A 233 -22.75 -3.99 0.28
C ARG A 233 -21.70 -2.88 0.21
N THR A 234 -20.67 -3.05 -0.64
CA THR A 234 -19.49 -2.19 -0.64
C THR A 234 -19.12 -1.77 -2.04
N TYR A 235 -18.89 -0.48 -2.25
CA TYR A 235 -18.36 0.06 -3.50
C TYR A 235 -17.01 0.74 -3.25
N HIS A 236 -16.11 0.58 -4.20
CA HIS A 236 -14.80 1.23 -4.23
C HIS A 236 -14.84 2.36 -5.25
N VAL A 237 -14.55 3.57 -4.83
CA VAL A 237 -14.57 4.78 -5.65
C VAL A 237 -13.28 5.59 -5.48
N GLU A 238 -12.77 6.16 -6.55
CA GLU A 238 -11.63 7.10 -6.46
C GLU A 238 -12.10 8.50 -6.12
N THR A 239 -13.24 8.92 -6.69
CA THR A 239 -13.74 10.28 -6.58
C THR A 239 -15.25 10.33 -6.35
N ALA A 240 -15.79 11.51 -6.08
CA ALA A 240 -17.22 11.70 -5.86
C ALA A 240 -18.05 11.57 -7.16
N GLU A 241 -17.44 11.74 -8.31
CA GLU A 241 -18.05 11.63 -9.63
C GLU A 241 -18.45 10.19 -9.98
N GLU A 242 -17.81 9.20 -9.32
CA GLU A 242 -18.14 7.78 -9.48
C GLU A 242 -19.38 7.34 -8.67
N LEU A 243 -19.96 8.23 -7.86
CA LEU A 243 -21.11 7.89 -7.04
C LEU A 243 -22.37 7.70 -7.90
N ASP A 244 -22.97 6.50 -7.84
CA ASP A 244 -24.26 6.22 -8.44
C ASP A 244 -25.39 6.36 -7.40
N LYS A 245 -26.36 7.23 -7.67
CA LYS A 245 -27.50 7.48 -6.76
C LYS A 245 -28.33 6.21 -6.51
N ARG A 246 -28.34 5.27 -7.44
CA ARG A 246 -29.06 3.99 -7.32
C ARG A 246 -28.54 3.13 -6.17
N TRP A 247 -27.26 3.29 -5.78
CA TRP A 247 -26.68 2.54 -4.67
C TRP A 247 -27.32 2.86 -3.33
N PHE A 248 -27.91 4.05 -3.19
CA PHE A 248 -28.44 4.59 -1.93
C PHE A 248 -29.92 4.36 -1.74
N LYS A 249 -30.62 3.71 -2.69
CA LYS A 249 -32.04 3.38 -2.55
C LYS A 249 -32.23 2.39 -1.41
N GLY A 250 -33.08 2.75 -0.44
CA GLY A 250 -33.36 1.95 0.78
C GLY A 250 -32.23 1.90 1.81
N VAL A 251 -31.20 2.78 1.68
CA VAL A 251 -30.06 2.82 2.61
C VAL A 251 -30.27 3.88 3.70
N GLU A 252 -30.16 3.47 4.95
CA GLU A 252 -30.25 4.38 6.11
C GLU A 252 -28.89 4.75 6.68
N ARG A 253 -27.91 3.81 6.67
CA ARG A 253 -26.59 3.95 7.28
C ARG A 253 -25.51 3.71 6.25
N VAL A 254 -24.78 4.76 5.90
CA VAL A 254 -23.63 4.70 5.00
C VAL A 254 -22.35 4.84 5.81
N GLY A 255 -21.48 3.84 5.70
CA GLY A 255 -20.11 3.90 6.19
C GLY A 255 -19.16 4.37 5.10
N VAL A 256 -18.26 5.27 5.43
CA VAL A 256 -17.20 5.74 4.52
C VAL A 256 -15.85 5.45 5.14
N THR A 257 -14.99 4.76 4.42
CA THR A 257 -13.58 4.55 4.77
C THR A 257 -12.68 4.90 3.59
N ALA A 258 -11.37 4.94 3.79
CA ALA A 258 -10.46 5.31 2.72
C ALA A 258 -9.11 4.61 2.82
N GLY A 259 -8.48 4.40 1.67
CA GLY A 259 -7.13 3.91 1.58
C GLY A 259 -6.11 4.87 2.18
N SER A 260 -4.98 4.32 2.67
CA SER A 260 -3.90 5.10 3.31
C SER A 260 -3.19 6.10 2.39
N SER A 261 -3.49 6.09 1.10
CA SER A 261 -3.00 7.05 0.09
C SER A 261 -4.04 8.09 -0.33
N THR A 262 -5.22 8.12 0.33
CA THR A 262 -6.33 9.03 -0.01
C THR A 262 -6.25 10.29 0.83
N PRO A 263 -6.22 11.48 0.23
CA PRO A 263 -6.21 12.73 0.97
C PRO A 263 -7.58 13.06 1.58
N LYS A 264 -7.56 13.80 2.67
CA LYS A 264 -8.77 14.14 3.44
C LYS A 264 -9.81 14.89 2.59
N TRP A 265 -9.40 15.79 1.71
CA TRP A 265 -10.30 16.56 0.86
C TRP A 265 -11.12 15.70 -0.11
N ILE A 266 -10.57 14.56 -0.60
CA ILE A 266 -11.34 13.61 -1.43
C ILE A 266 -12.41 12.92 -0.57
N ILE A 267 -12.03 12.46 0.62
CA ILE A 267 -12.96 11.78 1.55
C ILE A 267 -14.13 12.71 1.92
N GLU A 268 -13.81 13.96 2.26
CA GLU A 268 -14.79 14.98 2.61
C GLU A 268 -15.72 15.32 1.44
N ARG A 269 -15.18 15.41 0.21
CA ARG A 269 -15.97 15.63 -1.01
C ARG A 269 -16.94 14.47 -1.25
N VAL A 270 -16.48 13.22 -1.18
CA VAL A 270 -17.35 12.05 -1.30
C VAL A 270 -18.45 12.07 -0.23
N ALA A 271 -18.07 12.26 1.03
CA ALA A 271 -19.05 12.31 2.13
C ALA A 271 -20.07 13.46 1.98
N LYS A 272 -19.65 14.61 1.45
CA LYS A 272 -20.52 15.75 1.16
C LYS A 272 -21.53 15.42 0.05
N GLU A 273 -21.08 14.81 -1.04
CA GLU A 273 -21.96 14.43 -2.16
C GLU A 273 -22.99 13.37 -1.72
N ILE A 274 -22.60 12.38 -0.93
CA ILE A 274 -23.56 11.39 -0.38
C ILE A 274 -24.67 12.08 0.43
N ARG A 275 -24.32 13.08 1.27
CA ARG A 275 -25.32 13.81 2.08
C ARG A 275 -26.32 14.60 1.24
N LYS A 276 -25.95 15.02 0.01
CA LYS A 276 -26.85 15.73 -0.92
C LYS A 276 -27.86 14.78 -1.57
N ILE A 277 -27.52 13.50 -1.79
CA ILE A 277 -28.41 12.52 -2.45
C ILE A 277 -29.73 12.37 -1.72
N ARG A 278 -29.80 12.57 -0.41
CA ARG A 278 -31.03 12.46 0.39
C ARG A 278 -31.92 13.71 0.35
N ARG A 279 -31.40 14.86 -0.07
CA ARG A 279 -32.16 16.13 -0.06
C ARG A 279 -33.03 16.34 -1.30
N LYS A 280 -33.06 15.39 -2.22
CA LYS A 280 -33.94 15.30 -3.37
C LYS A 280 -34.76 14.03 -3.29
#